data_de32ddea46d4af362f386628ba85bd68
#
_entry.id   de32ddea46d4af362f386628ba85bd68
#
_cell.length_a   1.000
_cell.length_b   1.000
_cell.length_c   1.000
_cell.angle_alpha   90.00
_cell.angle_beta   90.00
_cell.angle_gamma   90.00
#
_symmetry.space_group_name_H-M   'P 1'
#
loop_
_entity.id
_entity.type
_entity.pdbx_description
1 polymer ?
#
loop_
_entity_poly.entity_id
_entity_poly.type
_entity_poly.pdbx_seq_one_letter_code
_entity_poly.pdbx_strand_id
1 'polypeptide(L)'
;MIKDNQKVFNRLLVIIDALITAVSFVLAYYIKFYILNDGPGIGVLPVQDYYMLLPFIVPGYMFLYYRCSVYSPKRTVRRRHEIYSILQANTIGLAALIIILYMIIREINFSRSVMAIFYVLNVFLTSVFRIIMRKALRSIRKKGYNLKHILLVGYSRAAEEYIDRILSNPQWGYVVCGILDEHIPGGTTYKGVKVLGTLGNLEYILPENKLDEIAITLSLKDYDYLEGVVDICEKSGVHTKFIPDYSSLIPSRPYTEDLMGLPVINIRYVPLTNTGNMVIKRAMDIVGSIFGIIITSPIMLISAILVKLSSPGPVIFKQERVGLHNK
;
A
#
# COMPACT_ATOMS: atom_id res chain seq x y z
N MET A 1 -9.56 -11.79 -21.03
CA MET A 1 -9.96 -12.90 -20.12
C MET A 1 -9.97 -12.50 -18.64
N ILE A 2 -8.82 -12.38 -17.90
CA ILE A 2 -8.87 -11.95 -16.47
C ILE A 2 -9.27 -10.48 -16.33
N LYS A 3 -8.88 -9.64 -17.27
CA LYS A 3 -9.19 -8.22 -17.37
C LYS A 3 -10.70 -7.98 -17.49
N ASP A 4 -11.36 -8.70 -18.40
CA ASP A 4 -12.78 -8.56 -18.70
C ASP A 4 -13.65 -9.16 -17.57
N ASN A 5 -13.11 -10.12 -16.82
CA ASN A 5 -13.77 -10.84 -15.73
C ASN A 5 -13.20 -10.53 -14.36
N GLN A 6 -12.80 -9.27 -14.09
CA GLN A 6 -12.25 -8.86 -12.79
C GLN A 6 -13.19 -9.22 -11.62
N LYS A 7 -14.51 -9.12 -11.82
CA LYS A 7 -15.51 -9.51 -10.82
C LYS A 7 -15.46 -11.00 -10.51
N VAL A 8 -15.33 -11.86 -11.54
CA VAL A 8 -15.21 -13.32 -11.37
C VAL A 8 -13.90 -13.66 -10.65
N PHE A 9 -12.81 -13.04 -11.05
CA PHE A 9 -11.52 -13.22 -10.39
C PHE A 9 -11.57 -12.84 -8.90
N ASN A 10 -12.19 -11.71 -8.56
CA ASN A 10 -12.34 -11.30 -7.17
C ASN A 10 -13.23 -12.29 -6.37
N ARG A 11 -14.32 -12.83 -6.97
CA ARG A 11 -15.14 -13.87 -6.33
C ARG A 11 -14.34 -15.14 -6.06
N LEU A 12 -13.52 -15.59 -7.01
CA LEU A 12 -12.62 -16.73 -6.82
C LEU A 12 -11.63 -16.50 -5.67
N LEU A 13 -11.06 -15.30 -5.56
CA LEU A 13 -10.19 -14.95 -4.44
C LEU A 13 -10.92 -15.04 -3.09
N VAL A 14 -12.16 -14.57 -3.01
CA VAL A 14 -12.98 -14.67 -1.78
C VAL A 14 -13.22 -16.14 -1.42
N ILE A 15 -13.55 -16.99 -2.39
CA ILE A 15 -13.78 -18.43 -2.14
C ILE A 15 -12.51 -19.10 -1.63
N ILE A 16 -11.36 -18.81 -2.23
CA ILE A 16 -10.08 -19.38 -1.81
C ILE A 16 -9.69 -18.91 -0.40
N ASP A 17 -9.87 -17.62 -0.10
CA ASP A 17 -9.61 -17.09 1.24
C ASP A 17 -10.55 -17.72 2.29
N ALA A 18 -11.82 -17.95 1.93
CA ALA A 18 -12.77 -18.66 2.78
C ALA A 18 -12.30 -20.10 3.09
N LEU A 19 -11.83 -20.83 2.06
CA LEU A 19 -11.26 -22.15 2.22
C LEU A 19 -9.98 -22.13 3.08
N ILE A 20 -9.07 -21.19 2.84
CA ILE A 20 -7.85 -21.02 3.64
C ILE A 20 -8.22 -20.78 5.10
N THR A 21 -9.18 -19.89 5.37
CA THR A 21 -9.61 -19.57 6.73
C THR A 21 -10.22 -20.80 7.42
N ALA A 22 -11.10 -21.55 6.74
CA ALA A 22 -11.69 -22.75 7.27
C ALA A 22 -10.64 -23.83 7.55
N VAL A 23 -9.75 -24.09 6.57
CA VAL A 23 -8.66 -25.08 6.71
C VAL A 23 -7.70 -24.68 7.84
N SER A 24 -7.33 -23.40 7.93
CA SER A 24 -6.46 -22.90 9.01
C SER A 24 -7.05 -23.12 10.38
N PHE A 25 -8.37 -22.93 10.53
CA PHE A 25 -9.06 -23.10 11.80
C PHE A 25 -9.12 -24.59 12.20
N VAL A 26 -9.47 -25.45 11.27
CA VAL A 26 -9.50 -26.92 11.49
C VAL A 26 -8.09 -27.45 11.77
N LEU A 27 -7.08 -27.05 10.98
CA LEU A 27 -5.69 -27.45 11.20
C LEU A 27 -5.18 -27.01 12.57
N ALA A 28 -5.56 -25.81 13.04
CA ALA A 28 -5.16 -25.33 14.34
C ALA A 28 -5.63 -26.23 15.48
N TYR A 29 -6.86 -26.79 15.37
CA TYR A 29 -7.36 -27.81 16.30
C TYR A 29 -6.49 -29.07 16.28
N TYR A 30 -6.27 -29.64 15.08
CA TYR A 30 -5.49 -30.90 14.96
C TYR A 30 -4.05 -30.69 15.41
N ILE A 31 -3.39 -29.59 15.07
CA ILE A 31 -2.03 -29.29 15.53
C ILE A 31 -1.99 -29.23 17.06
N LYS A 32 -2.95 -28.55 17.69
CA LYS A 32 -2.96 -28.40 19.15
C LYS A 32 -3.16 -29.73 19.86
N PHE A 33 -4.13 -30.51 19.42
CA PHE A 33 -4.55 -31.67 20.21
C PHE A 33 -3.88 -33.02 19.78
N TYR A 34 -3.49 -33.14 18.52
CA TYR A 34 -2.89 -34.40 18.04
C TYR A 34 -1.37 -34.31 17.81
N ILE A 35 -0.84 -33.12 17.52
CA ILE A 35 0.61 -32.98 17.30
C ILE A 35 1.32 -32.51 18.57
N LEU A 36 0.73 -31.55 19.30
CA LEU A 36 1.37 -30.99 20.49
C LEU A 36 0.98 -31.65 21.81
N ASN A 37 -0.12 -32.38 21.90
CA ASN A 37 -0.69 -32.92 23.15
C ASN A 37 -1.07 -34.40 23.06
N ASP A 38 -0.59 -35.22 22.16
CA ASP A 38 -0.87 -36.66 22.04
C ASP A 38 -2.35 -37.06 22.10
N GLY A 39 -3.25 -36.20 21.68
CA GLY A 39 -4.69 -36.39 21.65
C GLY A 39 -5.49 -35.47 22.59
N PRO A 40 -6.83 -35.39 22.41
CA PRO A 40 -7.70 -34.60 23.27
C PRO A 40 -7.84 -35.32 24.63
N GLY A 41 -7.33 -34.68 25.69
CA GLY A 41 -7.47 -35.13 27.08
C GLY A 41 -8.90 -34.95 27.61
N ILE A 42 -9.12 -35.42 28.85
CA ILE A 42 -10.41 -35.29 29.57
C ILE A 42 -10.70 -33.78 29.74
N GLY A 43 -11.93 -33.37 29.39
CA GLY A 43 -12.40 -31.96 29.50
C GLY A 43 -12.07 -31.09 28.30
N VAL A 44 -11.50 -31.64 27.23
CA VAL A 44 -11.34 -30.93 25.96
C VAL A 44 -12.62 -30.96 25.14
N LEU A 45 -13.00 -29.84 24.56
CA LEU A 45 -14.16 -29.78 23.67
C LEU A 45 -13.95 -30.62 22.42
N PRO A 46 -14.99 -31.41 22.03
CA PRO A 46 -14.92 -32.21 20.82
C PRO A 46 -14.76 -31.33 19.57
N VAL A 47 -14.20 -31.88 18.52
CA VAL A 47 -13.98 -31.16 17.25
C VAL A 47 -15.27 -30.60 16.64
N GLN A 48 -16.40 -31.21 16.93
CA GLN A 48 -17.71 -30.80 16.46
C GLN A 48 -18.09 -29.38 16.91
N ASP A 49 -17.74 -29.01 18.15
CA ASP A 49 -18.00 -27.67 18.68
C ASP A 49 -17.16 -26.59 17.96
N TYR A 50 -15.95 -26.96 17.54
CA TYR A 50 -15.13 -26.08 16.70
C TYR A 50 -15.72 -25.94 15.28
N TYR A 51 -16.28 -27.00 14.70
CA TYR A 51 -16.94 -26.92 13.39
C TYR A 51 -18.16 -26.01 13.41
N MET A 52 -18.91 -25.97 14.51
CA MET A 52 -20.05 -25.06 14.66
C MET A 52 -19.68 -23.58 14.60
N LEU A 53 -18.41 -23.23 14.82
CA LEU A 53 -17.94 -21.85 14.70
C LEU A 53 -17.64 -21.44 13.26
N LEU A 54 -17.36 -22.38 12.36
CA LEU A 54 -16.98 -22.08 10.98
C LEU A 54 -17.97 -21.21 10.20
N PRO A 55 -19.30 -21.45 10.30
CA PRO A 55 -20.31 -20.59 9.64
C PRO A 55 -20.28 -19.15 10.09
N PHE A 56 -19.70 -18.84 11.23
CA PHE A 56 -19.56 -17.47 11.76
C PHE A 56 -18.17 -16.91 11.50
N ILE A 57 -17.12 -17.71 11.70
CA ILE A 57 -15.72 -17.28 11.51
C ILE A 57 -15.46 -16.95 10.05
N VAL A 58 -15.82 -17.83 9.11
CA VAL A 58 -15.49 -17.66 7.70
C VAL A 58 -16.13 -16.38 7.12
N PRO A 59 -17.46 -16.15 7.22
CA PRO A 59 -18.04 -14.91 6.72
C PRO A 59 -17.52 -13.67 7.46
N GLY A 60 -17.27 -13.76 8.77
CA GLY A 60 -16.69 -12.68 9.56
C GLY A 60 -15.32 -12.24 9.04
N TYR A 61 -14.43 -13.21 8.77
CA TYR A 61 -13.13 -12.91 8.16
C TYR A 61 -13.24 -12.37 6.74
N MET A 62 -14.17 -12.89 5.92
CA MET A 62 -14.39 -12.36 4.56
C MET A 62 -14.87 -10.90 4.61
N PHE A 63 -15.74 -10.57 5.54
CA PHE A 63 -16.17 -9.18 5.78
C PHE A 63 -14.98 -8.30 6.20
N LEU A 64 -14.14 -8.74 7.13
CA LEU A 64 -12.93 -8.01 7.55
C LEU A 64 -11.93 -7.84 6.40
N TYR A 65 -11.71 -8.85 5.59
CA TYR A 65 -10.84 -8.76 4.42
C TYR A 65 -11.35 -7.74 3.39
N TYR A 66 -12.67 -7.70 3.19
CA TYR A 66 -13.29 -6.67 2.36
C TYR A 66 -13.09 -5.27 2.98
N ARG A 67 -13.34 -5.11 4.27
CA ARG A 67 -13.23 -3.83 4.99
C ARG A 67 -11.78 -3.31 5.06
N CYS A 68 -10.81 -4.20 5.19
CA CYS A 68 -9.37 -3.89 5.17
C CYS A 68 -8.79 -3.79 3.75
N SER A 69 -9.62 -3.71 2.72
CA SER A 69 -9.22 -3.54 1.31
C SER A 69 -8.24 -4.61 0.80
N VAL A 70 -8.35 -5.86 1.31
CA VAL A 70 -7.53 -6.98 0.85
C VAL A 70 -7.84 -7.35 -0.61
N TYR A 71 -9.09 -7.12 -1.08
CA TYR A 71 -9.57 -7.42 -2.43
C TYR A 71 -9.42 -6.27 -3.44
N SER A 72 -8.90 -5.12 -3.02
CA SER A 72 -8.68 -3.99 -3.93
C SER A 72 -7.64 -4.32 -5.02
N PRO A 73 -7.80 -3.83 -6.26
CA PRO A 73 -6.86 -4.09 -7.33
C PRO A 73 -5.47 -3.51 -7.02
N LYS A 74 -4.44 -4.37 -7.03
CA LYS A 74 -3.09 -4.03 -6.55
C LYS A 74 -2.01 -4.25 -7.63
N ARG A 75 -2.22 -3.74 -8.88
CA ARG A 75 -1.22 -3.91 -9.95
C ARG A 75 0.11 -3.23 -9.60
N THR A 76 0.05 -2.02 -9.09
CA THR A 76 1.20 -1.14 -8.79
C THR A 76 1.58 -1.04 -7.32
N VAL A 77 0.68 -1.47 -6.41
CA VAL A 77 0.88 -1.34 -4.96
C VAL A 77 2.03 -2.24 -4.45
N ARG A 78 2.79 -1.72 -3.49
CA ARG A 78 3.90 -2.45 -2.84
C ARG A 78 3.38 -3.63 -2.03
N ARG A 79 4.14 -4.75 -1.98
CA ARG A 79 3.80 -5.96 -1.23
C ARG A 79 3.52 -5.71 0.25
N ARG A 80 4.24 -4.77 0.86
CA ARG A 80 4.13 -4.44 2.29
C ARG A 80 2.71 -4.03 2.69
N HIS A 81 2.03 -3.24 1.86
CA HIS A 81 0.65 -2.81 2.14
C HIS A 81 -0.36 -3.97 2.12
N GLU A 82 -0.14 -4.97 1.26
CA GLU A 82 -1.02 -6.14 1.20
C GLU A 82 -0.87 -7.02 2.44
N ILE A 83 0.38 -7.29 2.85
CA ILE A 83 0.66 -8.05 4.08
C ILE A 83 0.14 -7.30 5.30
N TYR A 84 0.31 -6.00 5.36
CA TYR A 84 -0.22 -5.17 6.44
C TYR A 84 -1.75 -5.26 6.54
N SER A 85 -2.47 -5.17 5.41
CA SER A 85 -3.94 -5.33 5.37
C SER A 85 -4.37 -6.72 5.88
N ILE A 86 -3.64 -7.78 5.52
CA ILE A 86 -3.91 -9.14 5.99
C ILE A 86 -3.67 -9.24 7.51
N LEU A 87 -2.55 -8.73 8.01
CA LEU A 87 -2.26 -8.70 9.43
C LEU A 87 -3.32 -7.94 10.21
N GLN A 88 -3.68 -6.75 9.75
CA GLN A 88 -4.70 -5.91 10.39
C GLN A 88 -6.05 -6.63 10.47
N ALA A 89 -6.52 -7.21 9.36
CA ALA A 89 -7.79 -7.93 9.33
C ALA A 89 -7.78 -9.16 10.25
N ASN A 90 -6.67 -9.92 10.27
CA ASN A 90 -6.54 -11.09 11.12
C ASN A 90 -6.46 -10.70 12.62
N THR A 91 -5.76 -9.64 12.95
CA THR A 91 -5.66 -9.16 14.35
C THR A 91 -7.02 -8.70 14.87
N ILE A 92 -7.78 -7.92 14.06
CA ILE A 92 -9.14 -7.50 14.42
C ILE A 92 -10.04 -8.74 14.53
N GLY A 93 -9.95 -9.68 13.59
CA GLY A 93 -10.73 -10.92 13.60
C GLY A 93 -10.46 -11.79 14.83
N LEU A 94 -9.18 -11.96 15.20
CA LEU A 94 -8.81 -12.66 16.43
C LEU A 94 -9.37 -11.98 17.68
N ALA A 95 -9.22 -10.66 17.78
CA ALA A 95 -9.74 -9.90 18.91
C ALA A 95 -11.27 -10.03 19.03
N ALA A 96 -11.99 -9.89 17.91
CA ALA A 96 -13.44 -10.09 17.87
C ALA A 96 -13.83 -11.52 18.28
N LEU A 97 -13.12 -12.53 17.76
CA LEU A 97 -13.36 -13.93 18.10
C LEU A 97 -13.16 -14.19 19.60
N ILE A 98 -12.09 -13.66 20.20
CA ILE A 98 -11.84 -13.78 21.63
C ILE A 98 -12.97 -13.12 22.43
N ILE A 99 -13.39 -11.92 22.07
CA ILE A 99 -14.48 -11.20 22.75
C ILE A 99 -15.77 -12.03 22.66
N ILE A 100 -16.13 -12.53 21.50
CA ILE A 100 -17.35 -13.33 21.30
C ILE A 100 -17.28 -14.61 22.14
N LEU A 101 -16.20 -15.36 22.08
CA LEU A 101 -16.10 -16.67 22.76
C LEU A 101 -16.00 -16.54 24.27
N TYR A 102 -15.29 -15.55 24.81
CA TYR A 102 -15.08 -15.44 26.25
C TYR A 102 -15.99 -14.49 26.97
N MET A 103 -16.64 -13.53 26.29
CA MET A 103 -17.57 -12.60 26.90
C MET A 103 -19.04 -12.97 26.67
N ILE A 104 -19.38 -13.54 25.50
CA ILE A 104 -20.75 -13.86 25.09
C ILE A 104 -21.03 -15.35 25.35
N ILE A 105 -20.15 -16.24 24.92
CA ILE A 105 -20.30 -17.71 25.04
C ILE A 105 -19.52 -18.20 26.29
N ARG A 106 -19.94 -17.78 27.49
CA ARG A 106 -19.22 -18.07 28.72
C ARG A 106 -19.19 -19.53 29.14
N GLU A 107 -20.17 -20.32 28.70
CA GLU A 107 -20.34 -21.73 29.11
C GLU A 107 -19.36 -22.68 28.46
N ILE A 108 -18.71 -22.29 27.34
CA ILE A 108 -17.87 -23.16 26.54
C ILE A 108 -16.42 -22.65 26.56
N ASN A 109 -15.52 -23.44 27.12
CA ASN A 109 -14.10 -23.09 27.24
C ASN A 109 -13.30 -23.51 25.99
N PHE A 110 -13.25 -22.67 24.97
CA PHE A 110 -12.38 -22.86 23.81
C PHE A 110 -10.89 -22.69 24.15
N SER A 111 -10.03 -23.52 23.55
CA SER A 111 -8.59 -23.46 23.80
C SER A 111 -7.95 -22.19 23.21
N ARG A 112 -7.32 -21.39 24.09
CA ARG A 112 -6.57 -20.17 23.70
C ARG A 112 -5.44 -20.49 22.73
N SER A 113 -4.78 -21.66 22.90
CA SER A 113 -3.70 -22.08 22.02
C SER A 113 -4.21 -22.37 20.61
N VAL A 114 -5.42 -22.92 20.44
CA VAL A 114 -6.03 -23.12 19.12
C VAL A 114 -6.23 -21.78 18.42
N MET A 115 -6.68 -20.75 19.14
CA MET A 115 -6.88 -19.39 18.57
C MET A 115 -5.55 -18.77 18.14
N ALA A 116 -4.48 -18.95 18.94
CA ALA A 116 -3.15 -18.45 18.59
C ALA A 116 -2.57 -19.18 17.36
N ILE A 117 -2.68 -20.51 17.31
CA ILE A 117 -2.23 -21.31 16.16
C ILE A 117 -3.04 -20.94 14.91
N PHE A 118 -4.35 -20.80 15.04
CA PHE A 118 -5.22 -20.37 13.94
C PHE A 118 -4.77 -19.02 13.37
N TYR A 119 -4.51 -18.03 14.22
CA TYR A 119 -4.04 -16.72 13.79
C TYR A 119 -2.75 -16.82 12.97
N VAL A 120 -1.75 -17.54 13.49
CA VAL A 120 -0.46 -17.71 12.80
C VAL A 120 -0.64 -18.43 11.47
N LEU A 121 -1.40 -19.53 11.45
CA LEU A 121 -1.66 -20.29 10.23
C LEU A 121 -2.42 -19.49 9.19
N ASN A 122 -3.47 -18.79 9.60
CA ASN A 122 -4.30 -18.03 8.67
C ASN A 122 -3.53 -16.86 8.05
N VAL A 123 -2.76 -16.12 8.84
CA VAL A 123 -1.85 -15.07 8.34
C VAL A 123 -0.81 -15.64 7.39
N PHE A 124 -0.19 -16.76 7.76
CA PHE A 124 0.85 -17.39 6.96
C PHE A 124 0.31 -17.92 5.63
N LEU A 125 -0.73 -18.75 5.66
CA LEU A 125 -1.30 -19.37 4.45
C LEU A 125 -1.89 -18.34 3.49
N THR A 126 -2.63 -17.34 4.02
CA THR A 126 -3.17 -16.25 3.20
C THR A 126 -2.04 -15.42 2.58
N SER A 127 -0.99 -15.10 3.33
CA SER A 127 0.16 -14.35 2.82
C SER A 127 0.93 -15.12 1.74
N VAL A 128 1.18 -16.41 1.96
CA VAL A 128 1.84 -17.29 0.98
C VAL A 128 1.01 -17.38 -0.29
N PHE A 129 -0.29 -17.62 -0.17
CA PHE A 129 -1.20 -17.66 -1.32
C PHE A 129 -1.14 -16.35 -2.13
N ARG A 130 -1.20 -15.19 -1.46
CA ARG A 130 -1.10 -13.89 -2.14
C ARG A 130 0.25 -13.70 -2.85
N ILE A 131 1.34 -14.14 -2.25
CA ILE A 131 2.66 -14.06 -2.87
C ILE A 131 2.72 -14.91 -4.13
N ILE A 132 2.21 -16.15 -4.07
CA ILE A 132 2.16 -17.09 -5.22
C ILE A 132 1.31 -16.50 -6.33
N MET A 133 0.08 -16.08 -6.02
CA MET A 133 -0.84 -15.47 -6.99
C MET A 133 -0.24 -14.23 -7.65
N ARG A 134 0.39 -13.36 -6.88
CA ARG A 134 1.06 -12.18 -7.41
C ARG A 134 2.24 -12.54 -8.33
N LYS A 135 3.05 -13.54 -7.97
CA LYS A 135 4.13 -14.02 -8.83
C LYS A 135 3.58 -14.59 -10.13
N ALA A 136 2.53 -15.41 -10.07
CA ALA A 136 1.88 -15.97 -11.25
C ALA A 136 1.33 -14.89 -12.18
N LEU A 137 0.54 -13.94 -11.64
CA LEU A 137 -0.01 -12.83 -12.43
C LEU A 137 1.08 -11.94 -13.06
N ARG A 138 2.17 -11.68 -12.34
CA ARG A 138 3.31 -10.92 -12.86
C ARG A 138 4.01 -11.66 -13.99
N SER A 139 4.19 -12.98 -13.87
CA SER A 139 4.78 -13.81 -14.91
C SER A 139 3.92 -13.83 -16.17
N ILE A 140 2.60 -14.00 -16.04
CA ILE A 140 1.64 -13.97 -17.13
C ILE A 140 1.68 -12.62 -17.86
N ARG A 141 1.75 -11.50 -17.15
CA ARG A 141 1.84 -10.15 -17.71
C ARG A 141 3.15 -9.93 -18.47
N LYS A 142 4.28 -10.40 -17.93
CA LYS A 142 5.57 -10.33 -18.64
C LYS A 142 5.57 -11.10 -19.96
N LYS A 143 4.74 -12.14 -20.09
CA LYS A 143 4.55 -12.91 -21.32
C LYS A 143 3.58 -12.26 -22.31
N GLY A 144 3.11 -11.02 -22.03
CA GLY A 144 2.21 -10.29 -22.92
C GLY A 144 0.71 -10.58 -22.72
N TYR A 145 0.33 -11.37 -21.70
CA TYR A 145 -1.08 -11.63 -21.41
C TYR A 145 -1.63 -10.71 -20.33
N ASN A 146 -2.96 -10.50 -20.32
CA ASN A 146 -3.66 -9.66 -19.34
C ASN A 146 -3.11 -8.23 -19.28
N LEU A 147 -2.76 -7.67 -20.44
CA LEU A 147 -2.29 -6.31 -20.58
C LEU A 147 -3.46 -5.33 -20.54
N LYS A 148 -3.21 -4.14 -20.04
CA LYS A 148 -4.09 -2.97 -20.13
C LYS A 148 -3.51 -1.98 -21.11
N HIS A 149 -4.33 -1.57 -22.07
CA HIS A 149 -3.99 -0.61 -23.10
C HIS A 149 -4.34 0.80 -22.63
N ILE A 150 -3.36 1.69 -22.65
CA ILE A 150 -3.48 3.07 -22.17
C ILE A 150 -3.21 4.02 -23.33
N LEU A 151 -4.09 5.01 -23.46
CA LEU A 151 -3.86 6.17 -24.31
C LEU A 151 -3.44 7.36 -23.42
N LEU A 152 -2.39 8.07 -23.83
CA LEU A 152 -1.98 9.31 -23.18
C LEU A 152 -2.56 10.50 -23.94
N VAL A 153 -3.06 11.48 -23.20
CA VAL A 153 -3.60 12.74 -23.74
C VAL A 153 -2.78 13.89 -23.19
N GLY A 154 -1.97 14.49 -24.04
CA GLY A 154 -0.96 15.50 -23.75
C GLY A 154 0.45 14.92 -23.64
N TYR A 155 1.38 15.50 -24.42
CA TYR A 155 2.81 15.21 -24.33
C TYR A 155 3.48 16.21 -23.40
N SER A 156 3.81 15.75 -22.22
CA SER A 156 4.45 16.56 -21.19
C SER A 156 5.54 15.74 -20.49
N ARG A 157 6.28 16.36 -19.58
CA ARG A 157 7.23 15.67 -18.73
C ARG A 157 6.55 14.57 -17.90
N ALA A 158 5.31 14.79 -17.47
CA ALA A 158 4.52 13.78 -16.76
C ALA A 158 4.24 12.57 -17.66
N ALA A 159 3.98 12.77 -18.97
CA ALA A 159 3.82 11.68 -19.94
C ALA A 159 5.11 10.85 -20.07
N GLU A 160 6.26 11.52 -20.22
CA GLU A 160 7.56 10.85 -20.30
C GLU A 160 7.87 10.03 -19.04
N GLU A 161 7.72 10.61 -17.85
CA GLU A 161 7.91 9.92 -16.59
C GLU A 161 6.94 8.72 -16.44
N TYR A 162 5.71 8.85 -16.91
CA TYR A 162 4.73 7.78 -16.87
C TYR A 162 5.12 6.62 -17.79
N ILE A 163 5.54 6.91 -19.03
CA ILE A 163 6.08 5.92 -19.97
C ILE A 163 7.29 5.21 -19.38
N ASP A 164 8.23 5.96 -18.81
CA ASP A 164 9.44 5.41 -18.20
C ASP A 164 9.12 4.44 -17.06
N ARG A 165 8.15 4.79 -16.21
CA ARG A 165 7.71 3.91 -15.14
C ARG A 165 7.05 2.64 -15.66
N ILE A 166 6.28 2.70 -16.74
CA ILE A 166 5.65 1.53 -17.36
C ILE A 166 6.71 0.63 -17.99
N LEU A 167 7.62 1.18 -18.78
CA LEU A 167 8.69 0.43 -19.46
C LEU A 167 9.65 -0.23 -18.45
N SER A 168 9.95 0.45 -17.35
CA SER A 168 10.77 -0.10 -16.27
C SER A 168 10.06 -1.19 -15.45
N ASN A 169 8.73 -1.33 -15.60
CA ASN A 169 7.92 -2.26 -14.80
C ASN A 169 6.96 -3.11 -15.66
N PRO A 170 7.48 -3.93 -16.59
CA PRO A 170 6.63 -4.74 -17.48
C PRO A 170 5.69 -5.70 -16.73
N GLN A 171 6.03 -6.05 -15.46
CA GLN A 171 5.19 -6.88 -14.60
C GLN A 171 3.87 -6.22 -14.18
N TRP A 172 3.70 -4.91 -14.38
CA TRP A 172 2.42 -4.24 -14.14
C TRP A 172 1.40 -4.57 -15.23
N GLY A 173 1.88 -4.92 -16.44
CA GLY A 173 1.05 -5.29 -17.57
C GLY A 173 0.29 -4.10 -18.15
N TYR A 174 0.93 -2.96 -18.26
CA TYR A 174 0.44 -1.79 -18.98
C TYR A 174 1.18 -1.65 -20.31
N VAL A 175 0.46 -1.23 -21.34
CA VAL A 175 0.99 -0.90 -22.67
C VAL A 175 0.46 0.47 -23.07
N VAL A 176 1.35 1.39 -23.38
CA VAL A 176 0.96 2.70 -23.91
C VAL A 176 0.79 2.54 -25.43
N CYS A 177 -0.45 2.73 -25.91
CA CYS A 177 -0.79 2.58 -27.32
C CYS A 177 -0.34 3.78 -28.16
N GLY A 178 -0.30 4.96 -27.56
CA GLY A 178 0.14 6.20 -28.21
C GLY A 178 -0.15 7.41 -27.35
N ILE A 179 0.20 8.56 -27.90
CA ILE A 179 0.01 9.87 -27.30
C ILE A 179 -0.80 10.75 -28.26
N LEU A 180 -1.71 11.54 -27.74
CA LEU A 180 -2.36 12.64 -28.48
C LEU A 180 -1.85 13.95 -27.94
N ASP A 181 -1.46 14.88 -28.83
CA ASP A 181 -0.97 16.19 -28.43
C ASP A 181 -1.28 17.24 -29.49
N GLU A 182 -1.58 18.47 -29.09
CA GLU A 182 -1.96 19.53 -30.00
C GLU A 182 -0.77 20.16 -30.70
N HIS A 183 0.38 20.20 -30.03
CA HIS A 183 1.56 20.95 -30.48
C HIS A 183 2.64 20.07 -31.10
N ILE A 184 2.65 18.78 -30.75
CA ILE A 184 3.68 17.84 -31.21
C ILE A 184 3.23 17.17 -32.50
N PRO A 185 4.02 17.20 -33.60
CA PRO A 185 3.66 16.59 -34.85
C PRO A 185 3.43 15.09 -34.73
N GLY A 186 2.37 14.60 -35.40
CA GLY A 186 2.11 13.17 -35.51
C GLY A 186 3.31 12.43 -36.09
N GLY A 187 3.58 11.22 -35.53
CA GLY A 187 4.74 10.41 -35.90
C GLY A 187 5.98 10.63 -35.02
N THR A 188 6.05 11.69 -34.21
CA THR A 188 7.08 11.84 -33.19
C THR A 188 7.05 10.66 -32.21
N THR A 189 8.20 10.17 -31.78
CA THR A 189 8.27 8.98 -30.92
C THR A 189 9.08 9.25 -29.66
N TYR A 190 8.58 8.77 -28.53
CA TYR A 190 9.33 8.72 -27.28
C TYR A 190 9.45 7.28 -26.80
N LYS A 191 10.66 6.73 -26.76
CA LYS A 191 10.96 5.33 -26.34
C LYS A 191 10.06 4.29 -26.99
N GLY A 192 9.72 4.49 -28.29
CA GLY A 192 8.89 3.57 -29.07
C GLY A 192 7.38 3.86 -28.99
N VAL A 193 6.93 4.80 -28.17
CA VAL A 193 5.54 5.27 -28.15
C VAL A 193 5.39 6.43 -29.11
N LYS A 194 4.42 6.32 -30.06
CA LYS A 194 4.19 7.34 -31.10
C LYS A 194 3.16 8.37 -30.68
N VAL A 195 3.35 9.61 -31.11
CA VAL A 195 2.29 10.61 -31.16
C VAL A 195 1.39 10.27 -32.35
N LEU A 196 0.11 9.99 -32.08
CA LEU A 196 -0.87 9.51 -33.07
C LEU A 196 -1.56 10.65 -33.82
N GLY A 197 -1.63 11.83 -33.20
CA GLY A 197 -2.29 13.00 -33.76
C GLY A 197 -2.65 14.03 -32.70
N THR A 198 -3.60 14.90 -33.04
CA THR A 198 -4.09 15.99 -32.21
C THR A 198 -5.13 15.52 -31.18
N LEU A 199 -5.47 16.37 -30.22
CA LEU A 199 -6.51 16.10 -29.21
C LEU A 199 -7.88 15.85 -29.86
N GLY A 200 -8.20 16.49 -30.99
CA GLY A 200 -9.43 16.25 -31.76
C GLY A 200 -9.58 14.83 -32.29
N ASN A 201 -8.48 14.08 -32.45
CA ASN A 201 -8.54 12.68 -32.86
C ASN A 201 -9.06 11.75 -31.75
N LEU A 202 -9.21 12.24 -30.52
CA LEU A 202 -9.66 11.42 -29.38
C LEU A 202 -11.03 10.80 -29.63
N GLU A 203 -11.98 11.55 -30.18
CA GLU A 203 -13.33 11.03 -30.51
C GLU A 203 -13.32 9.87 -31.50
N TYR A 204 -12.38 9.87 -32.47
CA TYR A 204 -12.27 8.83 -33.49
C TYR A 204 -11.51 7.60 -32.99
N ILE A 205 -10.50 7.80 -32.12
CA ILE A 205 -9.66 6.71 -31.61
C ILE A 205 -10.38 5.88 -30.54
N LEU A 206 -11.24 6.48 -29.75
CA LEU A 206 -11.93 5.81 -28.65
C LEU A 206 -12.82 4.63 -29.09
N PRO A 207 -13.67 4.75 -30.14
CA PRO A 207 -14.49 3.65 -30.59
C PRO A 207 -13.72 2.53 -31.27
N GLU A 208 -12.64 2.88 -32.00
CA GLU A 208 -11.88 1.93 -32.81
C GLU A 208 -10.92 1.06 -32.00
N ASN A 209 -10.43 1.57 -30.89
CA ASN A 209 -9.43 0.90 -30.06
C ASN A 209 -10.03 0.38 -28.77
N LYS A 210 -9.76 -0.90 -28.43
CA LYS A 210 -10.11 -1.47 -27.13
C LYS A 210 -9.20 -0.92 -26.02
N LEU A 211 -9.37 0.36 -25.70
CA LEU A 211 -8.65 1.04 -24.62
C LEU A 211 -9.23 0.65 -23.26
N ASP A 212 -8.35 0.47 -22.29
CA ASP A 212 -8.72 0.18 -20.92
C ASP A 212 -8.68 1.40 -20.01
N GLU A 213 -7.75 2.28 -20.31
CA GLU A 213 -7.52 3.48 -19.50
C GLU A 213 -7.08 4.64 -20.41
N ILE A 214 -7.51 5.84 -20.06
CA ILE A 214 -6.99 7.08 -20.61
C ILE A 214 -6.24 7.78 -19.48
N ALA A 215 -5.03 8.27 -19.76
CA ALA A 215 -4.29 9.09 -18.82
C ALA A 215 -4.08 10.47 -19.40
N ILE A 216 -4.70 11.46 -18.79
CA ILE A 216 -4.55 12.88 -19.17
C ILE A 216 -3.26 13.39 -18.55
N THR A 217 -2.31 13.76 -19.40
CA THR A 217 -0.96 14.20 -19.06
C THR A 217 -0.64 15.55 -19.70
N LEU A 218 -1.66 16.40 -19.85
CA LEU A 218 -1.51 17.74 -20.42
C LEU A 218 -0.47 18.56 -19.67
N SER A 219 0.29 19.38 -20.41
CA SER A 219 1.15 20.38 -19.79
C SER A 219 0.30 21.46 -19.11
N LEU A 220 0.85 22.16 -18.12
CA LEU A 220 0.12 23.24 -17.43
C LEU A 220 -0.35 24.35 -18.38
N LYS A 221 0.33 24.53 -19.52
CA LYS A 221 -0.03 25.52 -20.54
C LYS A 221 -1.25 25.12 -21.34
N ASP A 222 -1.55 23.83 -21.41
CA ASP A 222 -2.60 23.24 -22.24
C ASP A 222 -3.87 22.92 -21.43
N TYR A 223 -3.97 23.43 -20.19
CA TYR A 223 -5.14 23.18 -19.34
C TYR A 223 -6.44 23.79 -19.88
N ASP A 224 -6.37 24.72 -20.81
CA ASP A 224 -7.55 25.24 -21.52
C ASP A 224 -8.28 24.14 -22.33
N TYR A 225 -7.55 23.10 -22.76
CA TYR A 225 -8.14 21.93 -23.43
C TYR A 225 -8.72 20.88 -22.46
N LEU A 226 -8.45 20.99 -21.15
CA LEU A 226 -8.76 19.96 -20.16
C LEU A 226 -10.26 19.67 -20.09
N GLU A 227 -11.11 20.70 -20.07
CA GLU A 227 -12.56 20.56 -19.99
C GLU A 227 -13.11 19.73 -21.17
N GLY A 228 -12.72 20.09 -22.40
CA GLY A 228 -13.15 19.37 -23.61
C GLY A 228 -12.66 17.92 -23.62
N VAL A 229 -11.42 17.67 -23.21
CA VAL A 229 -10.87 16.31 -23.14
C VAL A 229 -11.61 15.47 -22.09
N VAL A 230 -11.91 16.02 -20.93
CA VAL A 230 -12.66 15.33 -19.86
C VAL A 230 -14.06 14.98 -20.34
N ASP A 231 -14.77 15.90 -20.99
CA ASP A 231 -16.13 15.68 -21.53
C ASP A 231 -16.16 14.52 -22.54
N ILE A 232 -15.20 14.44 -23.46
CA ILE A 232 -15.07 13.34 -24.41
C ILE A 232 -14.77 12.02 -23.69
N CYS A 233 -13.86 12.05 -22.71
CA CYS A 233 -13.49 10.88 -21.93
C CYS A 233 -14.68 10.33 -21.12
N GLU A 234 -15.46 11.19 -20.45
CA GLU A 234 -16.65 10.79 -19.69
C GLU A 234 -17.71 10.14 -20.60
N LYS A 235 -17.97 10.73 -21.75
CA LYS A 235 -18.91 10.17 -22.75
C LYS A 235 -18.47 8.79 -23.26
N SER A 236 -17.17 8.52 -23.32
CA SER A 236 -16.64 7.23 -23.79
C SER A 236 -16.83 6.08 -22.80
N GLY A 237 -17.02 6.37 -21.49
CA GLY A 237 -17.10 5.38 -20.44
C GLY A 237 -15.76 4.66 -20.15
N VAL A 238 -14.66 5.04 -20.79
CA VAL A 238 -13.32 4.49 -20.53
C VAL A 238 -12.78 5.06 -19.23
N HIS A 239 -12.17 4.23 -18.41
CA HIS A 239 -11.59 4.68 -17.13
C HIS A 239 -10.49 5.72 -17.35
N THR A 240 -10.79 6.96 -16.96
CA THR A 240 -9.90 8.11 -17.14
C THR A 240 -9.22 8.48 -15.84
N LYS A 241 -7.95 8.86 -15.90
CA LYS A 241 -7.17 9.38 -14.80
C LYS A 241 -6.40 10.62 -15.21
N PHE A 242 -6.27 11.55 -14.30
CA PHE A 242 -5.50 12.76 -14.51
C PHE A 242 -4.14 12.66 -13.81
N ILE A 243 -3.06 12.95 -14.54
CA ILE A 243 -1.69 12.98 -14.05
C ILE A 243 -1.15 14.39 -14.28
N PRO A 244 -1.21 15.25 -13.30
CA PRO A 244 -0.82 16.64 -13.47
C PRO A 244 0.70 16.79 -13.66
N ASP A 245 1.10 17.66 -14.59
CA ASP A 245 2.51 17.96 -14.88
C ASP A 245 3.05 19.07 -13.96
N TYR A 246 3.20 18.76 -12.68
CA TYR A 246 3.80 19.69 -11.71
C TYR A 246 5.23 19.33 -11.31
N SER A 247 5.76 18.20 -11.81
CA SER A 247 7.09 17.71 -11.42
C SER A 247 8.22 18.66 -11.81
N SER A 248 8.00 19.50 -12.84
CA SER A 248 8.93 20.55 -13.25
C SER A 248 8.94 21.76 -12.30
N LEU A 249 7.83 22.01 -11.58
CA LEU A 249 7.66 23.18 -10.72
C LEU A 249 7.90 22.86 -9.24
N ILE A 250 7.68 21.61 -8.84
CA ILE A 250 7.79 21.17 -7.44
C ILE A 250 9.01 20.27 -7.27
N PRO A 251 10.14 20.77 -6.76
CA PRO A 251 11.38 20.01 -6.63
C PRO A 251 11.33 18.94 -5.53
N SER A 252 10.35 19.02 -4.62
CA SER A 252 10.17 18.06 -3.52
C SER A 252 9.16 16.96 -3.90
N ARG A 253 9.00 15.94 -3.05
CA ARG A 253 7.98 14.90 -3.23
C ARG A 253 6.63 15.41 -2.75
N PRO A 254 5.74 15.85 -3.65
CA PRO A 254 4.40 16.27 -3.26
C PRO A 254 3.60 15.06 -2.79
N TYR A 255 2.62 15.30 -1.93
CA TYR A 255 1.64 14.32 -1.53
C TYR A 255 0.24 14.89 -1.65
N THR A 256 -0.72 14.03 -1.97
CA THR A 256 -2.12 14.43 -2.09
C THR A 256 -2.84 14.17 -0.79
N GLU A 257 -3.66 15.13 -0.39
CA GLU A 257 -4.56 15.08 0.75
C GLU A 257 -5.98 15.33 0.25
N ASP A 258 -6.95 14.71 0.88
CA ASP A 258 -8.37 14.96 0.58
C ASP A 258 -8.96 15.84 1.70
N LEU A 259 -9.34 17.05 1.33
CA LEU A 259 -10.02 17.97 2.23
C LEU A 259 -11.52 17.97 1.91
N MET A 260 -12.24 17.00 2.49
CA MET A 260 -13.70 16.82 2.32
C MET A 260 -14.15 16.75 0.85
N GLY A 261 -13.43 16.02 0.02
CA GLY A 261 -13.70 15.86 -1.42
C GLY A 261 -12.91 16.84 -2.32
N LEU A 262 -12.16 17.78 -1.74
CA LEU A 262 -11.25 18.62 -2.48
C LEU A 262 -9.83 18.02 -2.46
N PRO A 263 -9.29 17.58 -3.61
CA PRO A 263 -7.93 17.08 -3.68
C PRO A 263 -6.92 18.24 -3.52
N VAL A 264 -6.15 18.20 -2.44
CA VAL A 264 -5.09 19.18 -2.17
C VAL A 264 -3.73 18.55 -2.42
N ILE A 265 -2.89 19.23 -3.21
CA ILE A 265 -1.52 18.81 -3.48
C ILE A 265 -0.58 19.62 -2.60
N ASN A 266 -0.04 18.97 -1.58
CA ASN A 266 0.96 19.58 -0.71
C ASN A 266 2.33 19.56 -1.39
N ILE A 267 2.95 20.74 -1.51
CA ILE A 267 4.22 20.93 -2.23
C ILE A 267 5.38 20.26 -1.49
N ARG A 268 5.35 20.27 -0.16
CA ARG A 268 6.46 19.77 0.66
C ARG A 268 5.99 18.77 1.71
N TYR A 269 6.54 17.57 1.68
CA TYR A 269 6.35 16.62 2.75
C TYR A 269 7.43 16.82 3.84
N VAL A 270 7.01 17.16 5.05
CA VAL A 270 7.88 17.25 6.22
C VAL A 270 7.62 16.01 7.09
N PRO A 271 8.53 15.02 7.15
CA PRO A 271 8.29 13.77 7.88
C PRO A 271 8.00 13.95 9.37
N LEU A 272 8.47 15.07 9.96
CA LEU A 272 8.31 15.38 11.38
C LEU A 272 6.96 16.01 11.75
N THR A 273 6.09 16.32 10.78
CA THR A 273 4.70 16.73 11.09
C THR A 273 3.85 15.54 11.54
N ASN A 274 4.26 14.32 11.23
CA ASN A 274 3.59 13.11 11.72
C ASN A 274 3.99 12.86 13.18
N THR A 275 2.98 12.83 14.08
CA THR A 275 3.17 12.63 15.53
C THR A 275 3.95 11.35 15.83
N GLY A 276 3.71 10.25 15.12
CA GLY A 276 4.45 9.00 15.29
C GLY A 276 5.95 9.15 15.01
N ASN A 277 6.31 9.83 13.92
CA ASN A 277 7.70 10.08 13.57
C ASN A 277 8.38 11.02 14.60
N MET A 278 7.62 11.98 15.14
CA MET A 278 8.10 12.90 16.14
C MET A 278 8.44 12.18 17.46
N VAL A 279 7.56 11.26 17.89
CA VAL A 279 7.78 10.43 19.09
C VAL A 279 8.99 9.49 18.90
N ILE A 280 9.07 8.80 17.77
CA ILE A 280 10.20 7.92 17.46
C ILE A 280 11.50 8.72 17.42
N LYS A 281 11.50 9.87 16.75
CA LYS A 281 12.68 10.75 16.75
C LYS A 281 13.09 11.16 18.16
N ARG A 282 12.14 11.58 19.00
CA ARG A 282 12.42 11.98 20.37
C ARG A 282 13.02 10.84 21.20
N ALA A 283 12.47 9.65 21.06
CA ALA A 283 13.02 8.46 21.72
C ALA A 283 14.46 8.16 21.25
N MET A 284 14.72 8.23 19.94
CA MET A 284 16.07 8.06 19.39
C MET A 284 17.04 9.14 19.86
N ASP A 285 16.60 10.39 19.95
CA ASP A 285 17.43 11.51 20.41
C ASP A 285 17.82 11.31 21.90
N ILE A 286 16.88 10.85 22.74
CA ILE A 286 17.13 10.57 24.17
C ILE A 286 18.11 9.39 24.32
N VAL A 287 17.83 8.27 23.65
CA VAL A 287 18.71 7.09 23.74
C VAL A 287 20.11 7.42 23.20
N GLY A 288 20.19 8.07 22.04
CA GLY A 288 21.46 8.46 21.43
C GLY A 288 22.26 9.44 22.28
N SER A 289 21.61 10.41 22.93
CA SER A 289 22.29 11.37 23.81
C SER A 289 22.81 10.71 25.09
N ILE A 290 22.04 9.78 25.69
CA ILE A 290 22.51 9.02 26.85
C ILE A 290 23.77 8.21 26.50
N PHE A 291 23.73 7.46 25.40
CA PHE A 291 24.89 6.71 24.92
C PHE A 291 26.10 7.63 24.61
N GLY A 292 25.82 8.74 23.92
CA GLY A 292 26.84 9.74 23.62
C GLY A 292 27.51 10.28 24.90
N ILE A 293 26.74 10.67 25.90
CA ILE A 293 27.25 11.17 27.17
C ILE A 293 28.08 10.10 27.92
N ILE A 294 27.61 8.84 27.96
CA ILE A 294 28.34 7.75 28.63
C ILE A 294 29.70 7.53 27.95
N ILE A 295 29.77 7.48 26.63
CA ILE A 295 31.00 7.22 25.88
C ILE A 295 31.98 8.41 26.00
N THR A 296 31.46 9.65 25.92
CA THR A 296 32.30 10.84 25.93
C THR A 296 32.62 11.36 27.35
N SER A 297 31.92 10.87 28.39
CA SER A 297 32.09 11.33 29.76
C SER A 297 33.55 11.28 30.30
N PRO A 298 34.38 10.25 30.00
CA PRO A 298 35.77 10.26 30.46
C PRO A 298 36.57 11.40 29.82
N ILE A 299 36.35 11.64 28.51
CA ILE A 299 37.06 12.72 27.79
C ILE A 299 36.59 14.08 28.28
N MET A 300 35.28 14.23 28.49
CA MET A 300 34.71 15.48 29.05
C MET A 300 35.24 15.77 30.45
N LEU A 301 35.39 14.75 31.30
CA LEU A 301 35.92 14.90 32.63
C LEU A 301 37.37 15.37 32.61
N ILE A 302 38.21 14.73 31.77
CA ILE A 302 39.64 15.13 31.61
C ILE A 302 39.71 16.57 31.10
N SER A 303 38.92 16.90 30.06
CA SER A 303 38.89 18.26 29.52
C SER A 303 38.42 19.29 30.53
N ALA A 304 37.45 18.98 31.36
CA ALA A 304 36.94 19.84 32.41
C ALA A 304 38.05 20.14 33.47
N ILE A 305 38.81 19.12 33.86
CA ILE A 305 39.92 19.27 34.80
C ILE A 305 41.03 20.16 34.19
N LEU A 306 41.41 19.90 32.93
CA LEU A 306 42.43 20.67 32.22
C LEU A 306 42.04 22.16 32.10
N VAL A 307 40.81 22.45 31.71
CA VAL A 307 40.28 23.82 31.62
C VAL A 307 40.35 24.51 32.99
N LYS A 308 39.96 23.82 34.07
CA LYS A 308 39.95 24.38 35.40
C LYS A 308 41.35 24.66 35.94
N LEU A 309 42.35 23.86 35.54
CA LEU A 309 43.75 24.04 35.90
C LEU A 309 44.44 25.15 35.08
N SER A 310 43.98 25.39 33.84
CA SER A 310 44.59 26.37 32.93
C SER A 310 44.00 27.78 33.08
N SER A 311 42.75 27.94 33.52
CA SER A 311 42.10 29.26 33.61
C SER A 311 41.11 29.39 34.76
N PRO A 312 40.95 30.58 35.41
CA PRO A 312 39.99 30.83 36.50
C PRO A 312 38.55 31.05 36.02
N GLY A 313 38.15 30.49 34.87
CA GLY A 313 36.80 30.63 34.31
C GLY A 313 35.85 29.45 34.57
N PRO A 314 34.58 29.56 34.12
CA PRO A 314 33.63 28.45 34.17
C PRO A 314 34.02 27.37 33.15
N VAL A 315 33.86 26.11 33.51
CA VAL A 315 34.17 24.96 32.64
C VAL A 315 33.23 24.87 31.43
N ILE A 316 32.00 25.33 31.55
CA ILE A 316 30.99 25.30 30.52
C ILE A 316 30.67 26.72 30.05
N PHE A 317 30.90 26.99 28.76
CA PHE A 317 30.50 28.22 28.11
C PHE A 317 28.99 28.22 27.83
N LYS A 318 28.32 29.30 28.22
CA LYS A 318 26.88 29.51 27.94
C LYS A 318 26.70 30.67 26.98
N GLN A 319 25.92 30.46 25.91
CA GLN A 319 25.53 31.48 24.98
C GLN A 319 24.04 31.34 24.65
N GLU A 320 23.30 32.43 24.70
CA GLU A 320 21.93 32.44 24.19
C GLU A 320 21.93 32.43 22.68
N ARG A 321 21.13 31.52 22.08
CA ARG A 321 20.92 31.45 20.65
C ARG A 321 19.43 31.39 20.37
N VAL A 322 19.01 31.99 19.28
CA VAL A 322 17.62 31.92 18.82
C VAL A 322 17.30 30.47 18.43
N GLY A 323 16.33 29.87 19.09
CA GLY A 323 15.85 28.53 18.81
C GLY A 323 14.79 28.46 17.75
N LEU A 324 14.17 27.29 17.60
CA LEU A 324 13.06 27.06 16.68
C LEU A 324 11.88 27.98 17.05
N HIS A 325 11.30 28.68 16.06
CA HIS A 325 10.21 29.65 16.22
C HIS A 325 10.59 30.93 17.03
N ASN A 326 11.84 31.38 16.98
CA ASN A 326 12.31 32.59 17.69
C ASN A 326 12.14 32.53 19.20
N LYS A 327 12.15 31.33 19.79
CA LYS A 327 12.09 31.13 21.25
C LYS A 327 13.45 30.71 21.78
#